data_793a830ae369f59ccbd3daf52596bd97
#
_entry.id   793a830ae369f59ccbd3daf52596bd97
#
_cell.length_a   1.000
_cell.length_b   1.000
_cell.length_c   1.000
_cell.angle_alpha   90.00
_cell.angle_beta   90.00
_cell.angle_gamma   90.00
#
_symmetry.space_group_name_H-M   'P 1'
#
loop_
_entity.id
_entity.type
_entity.pdbx_description
1 polymer ?
#
loop_
_entity_poly.entity_id
_entity_poly.type
_entity_poly.pdbx_seq_one_letter_code
_entity_poly.pdbx_strand_id
1 'polypeptide(L)'
;KPVLSYTNYMYVQLITAFIKDIIKSKTSVVASNLSSSFVIMANQLDASIIDKMIFINPVSFHSMDAMPDQQSKLKQTIINLPLVGTFIYNLLMNPKRIDRQFRFIYYCGPQLISSKTKDAYYEAAHMDNSNGKYLYSSLLGNYMNIDLRHAVKKITKPVSFIISSDIKANYKTAQEYRKLNSNIDITYVSNCKLYPQLENPEKVYQIIENKLSN
;
A
#
# COMPACT_ATOMS: atom_id res chain seq x y z
N LYS A 1 -18.70 14.76 5.23
CA LYS A 1 -18.11 13.62 5.97
C LYS A 1 -18.64 12.32 5.39
N PRO A 2 -17.78 11.38 4.97
CA PRO A 2 -18.25 10.07 4.53
C PRO A 2 -18.94 9.34 5.70
N VAL A 3 -19.99 8.61 5.37
CA VAL A 3 -20.79 7.85 6.35
C VAL A 3 -19.98 6.64 6.89
N LEU A 4 -19.04 6.13 6.07
CA LEU A 4 -18.27 4.93 6.38
C LEU A 4 -16.77 5.24 6.50
N SER A 5 -16.08 4.48 7.35
CA SER A 5 -14.62 4.46 7.39
C SER A 5 -14.08 3.72 6.16
N TYR A 6 -12.91 4.14 5.68
CA TYR A 6 -12.18 3.40 4.66
C TYR A 6 -11.58 2.15 5.29
N THR A 7 -12.01 0.98 4.85
CA THR A 7 -11.60 -0.30 5.43
C THR A 7 -10.89 -1.17 4.41
N ASN A 8 -10.13 -2.15 4.86
CA ASN A 8 -9.55 -3.18 3.98
C ASN A 8 -10.66 -3.83 3.12
N TYR A 9 -11.76 -4.23 3.77
CA TYR A 9 -12.89 -4.87 3.09
C TYR A 9 -13.49 -4.01 1.96
N MET A 10 -13.62 -2.70 2.17
CA MET A 10 -14.10 -1.78 1.13
C MET A 10 -13.21 -1.83 -0.12
N TYR A 11 -11.87 -1.79 0.05
CA TYR A 11 -10.94 -1.88 -1.07
C TYR A 11 -10.94 -3.26 -1.72
N VAL A 12 -11.10 -4.31 -0.95
CA VAL A 12 -11.26 -5.69 -1.47
C VAL A 12 -12.49 -5.78 -2.37
N GLN A 13 -13.64 -5.24 -1.93
CA GLN A 13 -14.85 -5.20 -2.74
C GLN A 13 -14.66 -4.36 -4.01
N LEU A 14 -14.01 -3.20 -3.90
CA LEU A 14 -13.75 -2.33 -5.04
C LEU A 14 -12.88 -3.04 -6.09
N ILE A 15 -11.79 -3.67 -5.69
CA ILE A 15 -10.90 -4.42 -6.59
C ILE A 15 -11.66 -5.57 -7.24
N THR A 16 -12.41 -6.32 -6.45
CA THR A 16 -13.19 -7.48 -6.95
C THR A 16 -14.23 -7.05 -7.97
N ALA A 17 -15.01 -6.01 -7.66
CA ALA A 17 -16.00 -5.46 -8.58
C ALA A 17 -15.34 -4.88 -9.84
N PHE A 18 -14.23 -4.14 -9.71
CA PHE A 18 -13.51 -3.59 -10.86
C PHE A 18 -13.05 -4.69 -11.83
N ILE A 19 -12.48 -5.78 -11.30
CA ILE A 19 -12.04 -6.89 -12.13
C ILE A 19 -13.27 -7.58 -12.80
N LYS A 20 -14.33 -7.85 -12.05
CA LYS A 20 -15.51 -8.55 -12.55
C LYS A 20 -16.34 -7.73 -13.54
N ASP A 21 -16.57 -6.46 -13.22
CA ASP A 21 -17.55 -5.65 -13.94
C ASP A 21 -16.92 -4.82 -15.07
N ILE A 22 -15.65 -4.40 -14.90
CA ILE A 22 -14.94 -3.55 -15.85
C ILE A 22 -13.97 -4.35 -16.71
N ILE A 23 -13.03 -5.09 -16.08
CA ILE A 23 -12.05 -5.88 -16.85
C ILE A 23 -12.71 -7.12 -17.47
N LYS A 24 -13.65 -7.76 -16.77
CA LYS A 24 -14.44 -8.92 -17.22
C LYS A 24 -13.60 -10.15 -17.61
N SER A 25 -12.38 -10.22 -17.15
CA SER A 25 -11.48 -11.33 -17.42
C SER A 25 -10.51 -11.52 -16.25
N LYS A 26 -9.97 -12.73 -16.13
CA LYS A 26 -8.90 -13.03 -15.20
C LYS A 26 -7.68 -12.15 -15.51
N THR A 27 -7.12 -11.48 -14.51
CA THR A 27 -6.07 -10.49 -14.71
C THR A 27 -4.91 -10.66 -13.74
N SER A 28 -3.72 -10.25 -14.17
CA SER A 28 -2.55 -10.13 -13.30
C SER A 28 -2.58 -8.77 -12.60
N VAL A 29 -2.18 -8.75 -11.33
CA VAL A 29 -2.25 -7.55 -10.50
C VAL A 29 -0.88 -7.18 -9.94
N VAL A 30 -0.49 -5.93 -10.13
CA VAL A 30 0.69 -5.34 -9.50
C VAL A 30 0.22 -4.40 -8.39
N ALA A 31 0.71 -4.60 -7.18
CA ALA A 31 0.33 -3.75 -6.03
C ALA A 31 1.55 -3.39 -5.18
N SER A 32 1.51 -2.23 -4.56
CA SER A 32 2.61 -1.70 -3.74
C SER A 32 2.15 -1.45 -2.30
N ASN A 33 3.02 -1.74 -1.35
CA ASN A 33 2.79 -1.46 0.07
C ASN A 33 1.44 -1.96 0.58
N LEU A 34 0.63 -1.07 1.18
CA LEU A 34 -0.68 -1.39 1.76
C LEU A 34 -1.64 -2.04 0.76
N SER A 35 -1.59 -1.65 -0.52
CA SER A 35 -2.45 -2.23 -1.55
C SER A 35 -2.22 -3.73 -1.76
N SER A 36 -1.05 -4.25 -1.39
CA SER A 36 -0.78 -5.70 -1.40
C SER A 36 -1.76 -6.46 -0.50
N SER A 37 -2.12 -5.89 0.66
CA SER A 37 -3.09 -6.50 1.58
C SER A 37 -4.48 -6.62 0.96
N PHE A 38 -4.89 -5.62 0.20
CA PHE A 38 -6.20 -5.62 -0.47
C PHE A 38 -6.26 -6.69 -1.56
N VAL A 39 -5.18 -6.83 -2.35
CA VAL A 39 -5.09 -7.84 -3.41
C VAL A 39 -5.02 -9.25 -2.83
N ILE A 40 -4.27 -9.49 -1.76
CA ILE A 40 -4.23 -10.77 -1.04
C ILE A 40 -5.63 -11.16 -0.58
N MET A 41 -6.36 -10.23 0.02
CA MET A 41 -7.72 -10.48 0.51
C MET A 41 -8.74 -10.59 -0.63
N ALA A 42 -8.57 -9.88 -1.75
CA ALA A 42 -9.39 -10.07 -2.95
C ALA A 42 -9.20 -11.48 -3.54
N ASN A 43 -7.97 -11.97 -3.60
CA ASN A 43 -7.69 -13.35 -3.99
C ASN A 43 -8.24 -14.38 -2.99
N GLN A 44 -8.24 -14.07 -1.70
CA GLN A 44 -8.89 -14.91 -0.67
C GLN A 44 -10.42 -14.97 -0.86
N LEU A 45 -11.02 -13.84 -1.25
CA LEU A 45 -12.46 -13.74 -1.50
C LEU A 45 -12.88 -14.48 -2.78
N ASP A 46 -12.11 -14.29 -3.86
CA ASP A 46 -12.36 -14.94 -5.15
C ASP A 46 -11.05 -15.13 -5.93
N ALA A 47 -10.46 -16.33 -5.80
CA ALA A 47 -9.21 -16.66 -6.48
C ALA A 47 -9.37 -16.82 -8.01
N SER A 48 -10.59 -16.88 -8.54
CA SER A 48 -10.81 -17.09 -9.98
C SER A 48 -10.49 -15.85 -10.82
N ILE A 49 -10.60 -14.65 -10.23
CA ILE A 49 -10.45 -13.38 -10.95
C ILE A 49 -9.00 -12.92 -11.11
N ILE A 50 -8.06 -13.45 -10.29
CA ILE A 50 -6.65 -13.09 -10.32
C ILE A 50 -5.83 -14.22 -10.92
N ASP A 51 -4.94 -13.87 -11.86
CA ASP A 51 -4.01 -14.79 -12.48
C ASP A 51 -2.67 -14.84 -11.77
N LYS A 52 -1.95 -13.74 -11.74
CA LYS A 52 -0.67 -13.57 -11.07
C LYS A 52 -0.69 -12.34 -10.16
N MET A 53 0.08 -12.37 -9.10
CA MET A 53 0.24 -11.25 -8.18
C MET A 53 1.69 -10.84 -8.08
N ILE A 54 1.97 -9.54 -8.27
CA ILE A 54 3.31 -8.96 -8.10
C ILE A 54 3.21 -7.87 -7.04
N PHE A 55 3.96 -8.04 -5.96
CA PHE A 55 3.93 -7.08 -4.85
C PHE A 55 5.27 -6.36 -4.70
N ILE A 56 5.20 -5.03 -4.69
CA ILE A 56 6.35 -4.15 -4.49
C ILE A 56 6.37 -3.71 -3.03
N ASN A 57 7.38 -4.11 -2.29
CA ASN A 57 7.52 -3.84 -0.87
C ASN A 57 6.19 -4.05 -0.11
N PRO A 58 5.63 -5.28 -0.05
CA PRO A 58 4.36 -5.54 0.63
C PRO A 58 4.44 -5.17 2.11
N VAL A 59 3.28 -4.88 2.71
CA VAL A 59 3.18 -4.55 4.14
C VAL A 59 3.64 -5.71 5.02
N SER A 60 4.25 -5.39 6.16
CA SER A 60 4.61 -6.41 7.16
C SER A 60 3.38 -6.92 7.91
N PHE A 61 3.41 -8.18 8.35
CA PHE A 61 2.36 -8.70 9.23
C PHE A 61 2.24 -7.88 10.51
N HIS A 62 3.39 -7.49 11.09
CA HIS A 62 3.43 -6.67 12.30
C HIS A 62 2.68 -5.33 12.14
N SER A 63 2.82 -4.66 11.00
CA SER A 63 2.09 -3.39 10.76
C SER A 63 0.58 -3.60 10.62
N MET A 64 0.15 -4.81 10.26
CA MET A 64 -1.26 -5.17 10.07
C MET A 64 -1.91 -5.83 11.29
N ASP A 65 -1.13 -6.14 12.34
CA ASP A 65 -1.63 -6.78 13.56
C ASP A 65 -2.46 -5.85 14.45
N ALA A 66 -2.20 -4.53 14.38
CA ALA A 66 -2.93 -3.56 15.20
C ALA A 66 -4.37 -3.40 14.71
N MET A 67 -5.33 -3.90 15.45
CA MET A 67 -6.75 -3.74 15.15
C MET A 67 -7.30 -2.45 15.76
N PRO A 68 -8.49 -1.96 15.30
CA PRO A 68 -9.13 -0.78 15.89
C PRO A 68 -9.41 -0.94 17.38
N ASP A 69 -8.69 -0.21 18.21
CA ASP A 69 -8.85 -0.13 19.66
C ASP A 69 -9.41 1.23 20.10
N GLN A 70 -9.57 1.45 21.39
CA GLN A 70 -10.09 2.72 21.91
C GLN A 70 -9.21 3.92 21.55
N GLN A 71 -7.88 3.76 21.57
CA GLN A 71 -6.95 4.84 21.27
C GLN A 71 -6.97 5.20 19.79
N SER A 72 -6.95 4.21 18.91
CA SER A 72 -7.02 4.41 17.47
C SER A 72 -8.37 5.01 17.03
N LYS A 73 -9.48 4.58 17.64
CA LYS A 73 -10.80 5.19 17.43
C LYS A 73 -10.84 6.65 17.88
N LEU A 74 -10.19 6.98 19.01
CA LEU A 74 -10.09 8.37 19.47
C LEU A 74 -9.31 9.23 18.47
N LYS A 75 -8.17 8.74 17.98
CA LYS A 75 -7.38 9.43 16.92
C LYS A 75 -8.22 9.67 15.67
N GLN A 76 -8.95 8.66 15.22
CA GLN A 76 -9.86 8.79 14.07
C GLN A 76 -10.92 9.86 14.34
N THR A 77 -11.54 9.85 15.52
CA THR A 77 -12.59 10.81 15.89
C THR A 77 -12.05 12.23 15.86
N ILE A 78 -10.88 12.49 16.45
CA ILE A 78 -10.25 13.82 16.47
C ILE A 78 -10.00 14.34 15.04
N ILE A 79 -9.42 13.50 14.17
CA ILE A 79 -9.15 13.89 12.76
C ILE A 79 -10.45 14.10 11.97
N ASN A 80 -11.53 13.42 12.33
CA ASN A 80 -12.82 13.58 11.68
C ASN A 80 -13.58 14.84 12.10
N LEU A 81 -13.17 15.54 13.16
CA LEU A 81 -13.78 16.82 13.54
C LEU A 81 -13.65 17.86 12.43
N PRO A 82 -14.67 18.65 12.14
CA PRO A 82 -14.67 19.57 11.00
C PRO A 82 -13.52 20.58 11.02
N LEU A 83 -13.37 21.34 12.09
CA LEU A 83 -12.36 22.40 12.20
C LEU A 83 -11.03 21.88 12.73
N VAL A 84 -11.04 21.24 13.89
CA VAL A 84 -9.84 20.75 14.58
C VAL A 84 -9.14 19.69 13.75
N GLY A 85 -9.88 18.72 13.23
CA GLY A 85 -9.31 17.65 12.40
C GLY A 85 -8.72 18.16 11.09
N THR A 86 -9.37 19.13 10.44
CA THR A 86 -8.83 19.75 9.22
C THR A 86 -7.55 20.52 9.53
N PHE A 87 -7.51 21.27 10.63
CA PHE A 87 -6.30 21.98 11.05
C PHE A 87 -5.14 21.00 11.31
N ILE A 88 -5.37 19.94 12.09
CA ILE A 88 -4.34 18.92 12.36
C ILE A 88 -3.89 18.24 11.08
N TYR A 89 -4.81 17.87 10.21
CA TYR A 89 -4.50 17.23 8.94
C TYR A 89 -3.62 18.13 8.05
N ASN A 90 -3.96 19.42 7.90
CA ASN A 90 -3.16 20.36 7.12
C ASN A 90 -1.76 20.59 7.72
N LEU A 91 -1.63 20.55 9.06
CA LEU A 91 -0.33 20.56 9.72
C LEU A 91 0.50 19.31 9.39
N LEU A 92 -0.15 18.15 9.30
CA LEU A 92 0.52 16.88 8.97
C LEU A 92 0.88 16.78 7.48
N MET A 93 0.10 17.39 6.60
CA MET A 93 0.29 17.37 5.15
C MET A 93 0.91 18.66 4.61
N ASN A 94 1.66 19.42 5.44
CA ASN A 94 2.34 20.62 4.97
C ASN A 94 3.55 20.29 4.07
N PRO A 95 3.98 21.22 3.20
CA PRO A 95 5.06 20.99 2.24
C PRO A 95 6.38 20.53 2.87
N LYS A 96 6.74 21.07 4.06
CA LYS A 96 7.97 20.70 4.77
C LYS A 96 7.95 19.24 5.25
N ARG A 97 6.80 18.76 5.72
CA ARG A 97 6.64 17.35 6.14
C ARG A 97 6.62 16.40 4.95
N ILE A 98 5.94 16.77 3.87
CA ILE A 98 5.96 16.04 2.61
C ILE A 98 7.40 15.91 2.12
N ASP A 99 8.15 17.00 2.02
CA ASP A 99 9.57 16.99 1.63
C ASP A 99 10.41 16.08 2.53
N ARG A 100 10.20 16.14 3.85
CA ARG A 100 10.90 15.27 4.81
C ARG A 100 10.60 13.78 4.56
N GLN A 101 9.34 13.42 4.32
CA GLN A 101 8.97 12.03 4.03
C GLN A 101 9.64 11.53 2.76
N PHE A 102 9.65 12.35 1.70
CA PHE A 102 10.34 12.01 0.46
C PHE A 102 11.83 11.75 0.70
N ARG A 103 12.54 12.64 1.39
CA ARG A 103 13.98 12.52 1.62
C ARG A 103 14.36 11.35 2.53
N PHE A 104 13.60 11.08 3.56
CA PHE A 104 14.02 10.13 4.60
C PHE A 104 13.35 8.76 4.49
N ILE A 105 12.15 8.69 3.94
CA ILE A 105 11.35 7.45 3.92
C ILE A 105 11.18 6.89 2.51
N TYR A 106 10.84 7.74 1.54
CA TYR A 106 10.39 7.26 0.24
C TYR A 106 11.51 7.03 -0.77
N TYR A 107 12.56 7.85 -0.75
CA TYR A 107 13.63 7.83 -1.75
C TYR A 107 15.03 7.70 -1.14
N CYS A 108 15.89 6.90 -1.79
CA CYS A 108 17.32 6.85 -1.51
C CYS A 108 18.04 8.12 -1.99
N GLY A 109 17.70 8.56 -3.19
CA GLY A 109 18.29 9.73 -3.84
C GLY A 109 17.38 10.96 -3.76
N PRO A 110 17.56 11.88 -2.78
CA PRO A 110 16.75 13.11 -2.68
C PRO A 110 16.75 13.95 -3.96
N GLN A 111 17.80 13.85 -4.77
CA GLN A 111 17.93 14.54 -6.07
C GLN A 111 16.94 14.02 -7.13
N LEU A 112 16.41 12.82 -6.96
CA LEU A 112 15.41 12.25 -7.87
C LEU A 112 14.02 12.87 -7.70
N ILE A 113 13.83 13.65 -6.64
CA ILE A 113 12.53 14.20 -6.28
C ILE A 113 12.37 15.58 -6.91
N SER A 114 11.57 15.68 -7.96
CA SER A 114 11.25 16.96 -8.57
C SER A 114 10.33 17.81 -7.66
N SER A 115 10.42 19.14 -7.78
CA SER A 115 9.45 20.04 -7.13
C SER A 115 8.02 19.71 -7.57
N LYS A 116 7.83 19.47 -8.86
CA LYS A 116 6.53 19.10 -9.45
C LYS A 116 5.93 17.86 -8.78
N THR A 117 6.74 16.85 -8.45
CA THR A 117 6.26 15.67 -7.72
C THR A 117 5.75 16.03 -6.32
N LYS A 118 6.50 16.87 -5.59
CA LYS A 118 6.10 17.31 -4.24
C LYS A 118 4.83 18.13 -4.28
N ASP A 119 4.72 19.04 -5.26
CA ASP A 119 3.55 19.90 -5.44
C ASP A 119 2.31 19.04 -5.76
N ALA A 120 2.43 18.04 -6.64
CA ALA A 120 1.34 17.12 -6.94
C ALA A 120 0.86 16.33 -5.70
N TYR A 121 1.78 15.89 -4.83
CA TYR A 121 1.40 15.24 -3.56
C TYR A 121 0.72 16.20 -2.59
N TYR A 122 1.20 17.44 -2.53
CA TYR A 122 0.58 18.48 -1.71
C TYR A 122 -0.84 18.79 -2.19
N GLU A 123 -1.00 19.02 -3.49
CA GLU A 123 -2.31 19.28 -4.11
C GLU A 123 -3.27 18.11 -3.90
N ALA A 124 -2.84 16.89 -4.15
CA ALA A 124 -3.66 15.69 -3.94
C ALA A 124 -4.12 15.54 -2.47
N ALA A 125 -3.24 15.86 -1.51
CA ALA A 125 -3.62 15.84 -0.10
C ALA A 125 -4.67 16.88 0.27
N HIS A 126 -4.71 18.03 -0.43
CA HIS A 126 -5.60 19.16 -0.12
C HIS A 126 -6.82 19.27 -1.07
N MET A 127 -6.98 18.35 -2.02
CA MET A 127 -8.17 18.33 -2.88
C MET A 127 -9.47 18.25 -2.07
N ASP A 128 -10.53 18.83 -2.62
CA ASP A 128 -11.88 18.82 -2.04
C ASP A 128 -11.92 19.25 -0.56
N ASN A 129 -11.31 20.41 -0.25
CA ASN A 129 -11.23 20.93 1.09
C ASN A 129 -10.59 19.96 2.11
N SER A 130 -9.51 19.31 1.70
CA SER A 130 -8.76 18.35 2.53
C SER A 130 -9.58 17.11 2.94
N ASN A 131 -10.47 16.64 2.09
CA ASN A 131 -11.24 15.41 2.32
C ASN A 131 -10.36 14.16 2.45
N GLY A 132 -9.12 14.20 1.99
CA GLY A 132 -8.10 13.18 2.27
C GLY A 132 -7.92 12.85 3.75
N LYS A 133 -8.32 13.77 4.66
CA LYS A 133 -8.30 13.53 6.10
C LYS A 133 -9.13 12.33 6.55
N TYR A 134 -10.21 11.99 5.86
CA TYR A 134 -11.06 10.84 6.22
C TYR A 134 -10.40 9.51 5.89
N LEU A 135 -9.65 9.45 4.78
CA LEU A 135 -8.78 8.32 4.47
C LEU A 135 -7.66 8.20 5.51
N TYR A 136 -6.99 9.31 5.80
CA TYR A 136 -5.92 9.38 6.79
C TYR A 136 -6.41 9.00 8.19
N SER A 137 -7.61 9.45 8.60
CA SER A 137 -8.21 9.08 9.87
C SER A 137 -8.50 7.58 9.97
N SER A 138 -8.90 6.96 8.86
CA SER A 138 -9.13 5.51 8.81
C SER A 138 -7.83 4.71 8.93
N LEU A 139 -6.72 5.22 8.35
CA LEU A 139 -5.38 4.65 8.57
C LEU A 139 -4.96 4.74 10.04
N LEU A 140 -5.09 5.92 10.65
CA LEU A 140 -4.77 6.13 12.07
C LEU A 140 -5.67 5.30 13.00
N GLY A 141 -6.89 5.01 12.57
CA GLY A 141 -7.85 4.17 13.26
C GLY A 141 -7.61 2.67 13.08
N ASN A 142 -6.60 2.26 12.33
CA ASN A 142 -6.28 0.87 11.98
C ASN A 142 -7.40 0.12 11.21
N TYR A 143 -8.34 0.85 10.59
CA TYR A 143 -9.48 0.24 9.89
C TYR A 143 -9.10 -0.48 8.59
N MET A 144 -7.90 -0.24 8.08
CA MET A 144 -7.36 -0.93 6.91
C MET A 144 -6.52 -2.16 7.27
N ASN A 145 -6.28 -2.40 8.56
CA ASN A 145 -5.50 -3.52 9.04
C ASN A 145 -6.33 -4.80 9.07
N ILE A 146 -5.68 -5.91 8.77
CA ILE A 146 -6.25 -7.26 8.78
C ILE A 146 -5.13 -8.28 8.89
N ASP A 147 -5.35 -9.40 9.59
CA ASP A 147 -4.39 -10.50 9.60
C ASP A 147 -4.37 -11.23 8.24
N LEU A 148 -3.23 -11.16 7.58
CA LEU A 148 -3.01 -11.73 6.26
C LEU A 148 -2.46 -13.16 6.29
N ARG A 149 -2.03 -13.68 7.44
CA ARG A 149 -1.26 -14.93 7.54
C ARG A 149 -2.01 -16.11 6.98
N HIS A 150 -3.30 -16.20 7.30
CA HIS A 150 -4.15 -17.28 6.79
C HIS A 150 -4.36 -17.19 5.27
N ALA A 151 -4.62 -16.00 4.75
CA ALA A 151 -4.79 -15.75 3.33
C ALA A 151 -3.51 -16.10 2.55
N VAL A 152 -2.34 -15.65 3.04
CA VAL A 152 -1.04 -15.90 2.41
C VAL A 152 -0.74 -17.42 2.33
N LYS A 153 -1.01 -18.18 3.39
CA LYS A 153 -0.83 -19.64 3.38
C LYS A 153 -1.66 -20.35 2.33
N LYS A 154 -2.82 -19.81 1.99
CA LYS A 154 -3.76 -20.41 1.03
C LYS A 154 -3.55 -19.98 -0.43
N ILE A 155 -2.63 -19.08 -0.70
CA ILE A 155 -2.36 -18.65 -2.08
C ILE A 155 -1.72 -19.81 -2.84
N THR A 156 -2.37 -20.22 -3.92
CA THR A 156 -1.88 -21.22 -4.87
C THR A 156 -1.43 -20.62 -6.20
N LYS A 157 -1.76 -19.36 -6.44
CA LYS A 157 -1.40 -18.60 -7.63
C LYS A 157 0.06 -18.17 -7.59
N PRO A 158 0.69 -17.92 -8.77
CA PRO A 158 2.02 -17.33 -8.81
C PRO A 158 2.07 -15.97 -8.10
N VAL A 159 2.99 -15.84 -7.15
CA VAL A 159 3.24 -14.58 -6.42
C VAL A 159 4.69 -14.24 -6.51
N SER A 160 4.98 -13.02 -6.94
CA SER A 160 6.34 -12.48 -7.00
C SER A 160 6.45 -11.20 -6.17
N PHE A 161 7.55 -11.08 -5.43
CA PHE A 161 7.87 -9.87 -4.67
C PHE A 161 9.03 -9.14 -5.30
N ILE A 162 8.92 -7.82 -5.39
CA ILE A 162 10.01 -6.89 -5.73
C ILE A 162 10.34 -6.12 -4.44
N ILE A 163 11.51 -6.38 -3.88
CA ILE A 163 11.89 -5.92 -2.55
C ILE A 163 13.09 -4.99 -2.62
N SER A 164 12.97 -3.80 -2.03
CA SER A 164 14.11 -2.91 -1.83
C SER A 164 15.07 -3.52 -0.80
N SER A 165 16.32 -3.78 -1.22
CA SER A 165 17.34 -4.38 -0.35
C SER A 165 17.87 -3.41 0.71
N ASP A 166 17.74 -2.10 0.49
CA ASP A 166 18.30 -1.07 1.37
C ASP A 166 17.45 -0.81 2.62
N ILE A 167 16.26 -1.42 2.70
CA ILE A 167 15.40 -1.38 3.89
C ILE A 167 15.39 -2.75 4.56
N LYS A 168 16.12 -2.90 5.67
CA LYS A 168 16.19 -4.16 6.44
C LYS A 168 14.80 -4.71 6.82
N ALA A 169 13.85 -3.83 7.11
CA ALA A 169 12.47 -4.23 7.44
C ALA A 169 11.78 -4.93 6.26
N ASN A 170 12.00 -4.47 5.03
CA ASN A 170 11.41 -5.08 3.83
C ASN A 170 11.99 -6.49 3.59
N TYR A 171 13.29 -6.66 3.80
CA TYR A 171 13.92 -7.98 3.73
C TYR A 171 13.28 -8.94 4.75
N LYS A 172 13.17 -8.53 6.01
CA LYS A 172 12.53 -9.33 7.06
C LYS A 172 11.09 -9.69 6.69
N THR A 173 10.31 -8.71 6.23
CA THR A 173 8.93 -8.91 5.76
C THR A 173 8.87 -9.97 4.67
N ALA A 174 9.70 -9.87 3.63
CA ALA A 174 9.73 -10.84 2.54
C ALA A 174 10.02 -12.26 3.02
N GLN A 175 10.97 -12.42 3.97
CA GLN A 175 11.27 -13.72 4.56
C GLN A 175 10.12 -14.27 5.42
N GLU A 176 9.40 -13.42 6.15
CA GLU A 176 8.22 -13.82 6.92
C GLU A 176 7.10 -14.35 6.01
N TYR A 177 6.86 -13.69 4.88
CA TYR A 177 5.90 -14.18 3.89
C TYR A 177 6.33 -15.52 3.28
N ARG A 178 7.61 -15.65 2.91
CA ARG A 178 8.15 -16.88 2.30
C ARG A 178 8.13 -18.06 3.26
N LYS A 179 8.24 -17.84 4.56
CA LYS A 179 8.06 -18.89 5.58
C LYS A 179 6.64 -19.42 5.63
N LEU A 180 5.64 -18.59 5.31
CA LEU A 180 4.24 -19.01 5.27
C LEU A 180 3.86 -19.64 3.94
N ASN A 181 4.48 -19.22 2.84
CA ASN A 181 4.23 -19.72 1.51
C ASN A 181 5.55 -19.74 0.72
N SER A 182 6.16 -20.91 0.61
CA SER A 182 7.46 -21.12 -0.05
C SER A 182 7.44 -20.85 -1.56
N ASN A 183 6.26 -20.81 -2.18
CA ASN A 183 6.11 -20.55 -3.62
C ASN A 183 6.24 -19.04 -3.97
N ILE A 184 6.39 -18.17 -2.97
CA ILE A 184 6.63 -16.74 -3.23
C ILE A 184 8.05 -16.57 -3.78
N ASP A 185 8.12 -16.07 -4.99
CA ASP A 185 9.37 -15.69 -5.61
C ASP A 185 9.78 -14.27 -5.20
N ILE A 186 11.06 -14.05 -4.89
CA ILE A 186 11.54 -12.77 -4.37
C ILE A 186 12.70 -12.26 -5.23
N THR A 187 12.54 -11.06 -5.79
CA THR A 187 13.58 -10.33 -6.51
C THR A 187 13.95 -9.07 -5.72
N TYR A 188 15.24 -8.87 -5.48
CA TYR A 188 15.75 -7.71 -4.77
C TYR A 188 16.21 -6.61 -5.71
N VAL A 189 15.91 -5.34 -5.35
CA VAL A 189 16.35 -4.14 -6.05
C VAL A 189 17.11 -3.28 -5.08
N SER A 190 18.35 -2.92 -5.43
CA SER A 190 19.23 -2.05 -4.65
C SER A 190 19.09 -0.58 -5.04
N ASN A 191 19.61 0.31 -4.23
CA ASN A 191 19.57 1.77 -4.40
C ASN A 191 18.15 2.34 -4.47
N CYS A 192 17.23 1.75 -3.75
CA CYS A 192 15.82 2.16 -3.68
C CYS A 192 15.31 2.01 -2.25
N LYS A 193 14.41 2.93 -1.86
CA LYS A 193 13.67 2.81 -0.60
C LYS A 193 12.26 2.26 -0.81
N LEU A 194 11.25 3.01 -0.35
CA LEU A 194 9.88 2.51 -0.28
C LEU A 194 9.24 2.30 -1.66
N TYR A 195 9.61 3.13 -2.64
CA TYR A 195 9.00 3.14 -3.97
C TYR A 195 10.01 2.88 -5.09
N PRO A 196 10.57 1.65 -5.20
CA PRO A 196 11.53 1.32 -6.26
C PRO A 196 10.98 1.58 -7.66
N GLN A 197 9.68 1.45 -7.87
CA GLN A 197 9.01 1.77 -9.15
C GLN A 197 9.08 3.26 -9.53
N LEU A 198 9.34 4.15 -8.58
CA LEU A 198 9.54 5.57 -8.84
C LEU A 198 11.01 5.97 -8.89
N GLU A 199 11.88 5.21 -8.23
CA GLU A 199 13.32 5.48 -8.18
C GLU A 199 14.10 4.80 -9.32
N ASN A 200 13.66 3.62 -9.72
CA ASN A 200 14.27 2.85 -10.80
C ASN A 200 13.17 2.17 -11.65
N PRO A 201 12.36 2.95 -12.37
CA PRO A 201 11.18 2.46 -13.08
C PRO A 201 11.54 1.43 -14.15
N GLU A 202 12.64 1.62 -14.87
CA GLU A 202 13.08 0.72 -15.95
C GLU A 202 13.38 -0.67 -15.42
N LYS A 203 14.15 -0.77 -14.34
CA LYS A 203 14.50 -2.05 -13.72
C LYS A 203 13.26 -2.75 -13.16
N VAL A 204 12.39 -2.00 -12.50
CA VAL A 204 11.15 -2.56 -11.95
C VAL A 204 10.22 -3.04 -13.07
N TYR A 205 10.10 -2.26 -14.15
CA TYR A 205 9.34 -2.64 -15.34
C TYR A 205 9.86 -3.95 -15.95
N GLN A 206 11.17 -4.08 -16.18
CA GLN A 206 11.78 -5.31 -16.71
C GLN A 206 11.49 -6.53 -15.83
N ILE A 207 11.55 -6.37 -14.50
CA ILE A 207 11.22 -7.45 -13.57
C ILE A 207 9.74 -7.83 -13.70
N ILE A 208 8.84 -6.86 -13.75
CA ILE A 208 7.40 -7.10 -13.90
C ILE A 208 7.12 -7.82 -15.22
N GLU A 209 7.66 -7.33 -16.33
CA GLU A 209 7.48 -7.92 -17.65
C GLU A 209 7.93 -9.38 -17.68
N ASN A 210 9.11 -9.69 -17.14
CA ASN A 210 9.61 -11.05 -17.04
C ASN A 210 8.70 -11.96 -16.19
N LYS A 211 8.10 -11.43 -15.10
CA LYS A 211 7.20 -12.22 -14.26
C LYS A 211 5.82 -12.41 -14.90
N LEU A 212 5.40 -11.52 -15.75
CA LEU A 212 4.13 -11.65 -16.47
C LEU A 212 4.25 -12.62 -17.65
N SER A 213 5.41 -12.67 -18.31
CA SER A 213 5.66 -13.51 -19.49
C SER A 213 5.88 -14.99 -19.15
N ASN A 214 6.33 -15.31 -17.95
CA ASN A 214 6.53 -16.68 -17.44
C ASN A 214 5.27 -17.16 -16.69
#